data_9d27f5a02222e9a16522cd8ce44ac36b
#
_entry.id   9d27f5a02222e9a16522cd8ce44ac36b
#
_cell.length_a   1.000
_cell.length_b   1.000
_cell.length_c   1.000
_cell.angle_alpha   90.00
_cell.angle_beta   90.00
_cell.angle_gamma   90.00
#
_symmetry.space_group_name_H-M   'P 1'
#
loop_
_entity.id
_entity.type
_entity.pdbx_description
1 polymer ?
#
loop_
_entity_poly.entity_id
_entity_poly.type
_entity_poly.pdbx_seq_one_letter_code
_entity_poly.pdbx_strand_id
1 'polypeptide(L)'
;ANVAVIYAGSADKAEAVVNEITALGVNAKAYQCNVADSAAVNETVKAVTNDLGKIDILVNNAGITRDGLMLRMKDEDFDAVLDTNLKGAFNMIRACYSGFIRKKSGRIINISSVSGIMGNAGQANYSASKAGVIGLTKSVARELASRGITCNAVAPGFIQTDMTENLGDNNPLLNSIPLGRMGKPEDIAAAVAFLASDSAAYITGEVLKVDGGLAI
;
A
#
# COMPACT_ATOMS: atom_id res chain seq x y z
N ALA A 1 -8.03 -15.44 6.98
CA ALA A 1 -8.27 -14.15 7.68
C ALA A 1 -9.55 -13.51 7.20
N ASN A 2 -10.28 -12.81 8.08
CA ASN A 2 -11.37 -11.94 7.65
C ASN A 2 -10.78 -10.66 7.02
N VAL A 3 -11.48 -10.06 6.04
CA VAL A 3 -10.92 -8.96 5.27
C VAL A 3 -11.86 -7.77 5.22
N ALA A 4 -11.35 -6.59 5.59
CA ALA A 4 -11.99 -5.31 5.34
C ALA A 4 -11.41 -4.71 4.04
N VAL A 5 -12.25 -4.52 3.03
CA VAL A 5 -11.89 -3.89 1.76
C VAL A 5 -12.24 -2.42 1.83
N ILE A 6 -11.23 -1.54 1.91
CA ILE A 6 -11.41 -0.10 1.96
C ILE A 6 -11.33 0.49 0.55
N TYR A 7 -12.32 1.26 0.14
CA TYR A 7 -12.39 1.86 -1.20
C TYR A 7 -12.87 3.32 -1.14
N ALA A 8 -12.48 4.12 -2.12
CA ALA A 8 -12.94 5.53 -2.19
C ALA A 8 -14.14 5.70 -3.14
N GLY A 9 -14.04 5.24 -4.38
CA GLY A 9 -15.03 5.56 -5.43
C GLY A 9 -15.64 4.34 -6.16
N SER A 10 -14.98 3.19 -6.20
CA SER A 10 -15.40 2.05 -7.03
C SER A 10 -16.12 0.99 -6.20
N ALA A 11 -17.40 1.24 -5.85
CA ALA A 11 -18.18 0.31 -5.04
C ALA A 11 -18.32 -1.08 -5.72
N ASP A 12 -18.63 -1.12 -7.01
CA ASP A 12 -18.81 -2.39 -7.74
C ASP A 12 -17.52 -3.24 -7.75
N LYS A 13 -16.34 -2.61 -7.93
CA LYS A 13 -15.06 -3.32 -7.83
C LYS A 13 -14.79 -3.84 -6.42
N ALA A 14 -15.13 -3.06 -5.40
CA ALA A 14 -14.95 -3.47 -4.00
C ALA A 14 -15.87 -4.64 -3.63
N GLU A 15 -17.14 -4.62 -4.06
CA GLU A 15 -18.08 -5.71 -3.84
C GLU A 15 -17.68 -6.97 -4.60
N ALA A 16 -17.15 -6.86 -5.83
CA ALA A 16 -16.62 -8.00 -6.55
C ALA A 16 -15.50 -8.70 -5.77
N VAL A 17 -14.54 -7.93 -5.23
CA VAL A 17 -13.46 -8.45 -4.38
C VAL A 17 -14.00 -9.09 -3.10
N VAL A 18 -15.00 -8.48 -2.45
CA VAL A 18 -15.65 -9.06 -1.26
C VAL A 18 -16.28 -10.41 -1.59
N ASN A 19 -16.96 -10.52 -2.73
CA ASN A 19 -17.59 -11.77 -3.16
C ASN A 19 -16.55 -12.88 -3.42
N GLU A 20 -15.43 -12.54 -4.09
CA GLU A 20 -14.32 -13.48 -4.31
C GLU A 20 -13.74 -13.98 -2.99
N ILE A 21 -13.48 -13.08 -2.04
CA ILE A 21 -12.91 -13.44 -0.73
C ILE A 21 -13.91 -14.29 0.06
N THR A 22 -15.20 -13.95 0.03
CA THR A 22 -16.24 -14.69 0.75
C THR A 22 -16.41 -16.10 0.19
N ALA A 23 -16.23 -16.28 -1.12
CA ALA A 23 -16.24 -17.61 -1.76
C ALA A 23 -15.10 -18.52 -1.24
N LEU A 24 -14.03 -17.96 -0.66
CA LEU A 24 -12.98 -18.72 0.01
C LEU A 24 -13.33 -19.16 1.44
N GLY A 25 -14.56 -18.90 1.91
CA GLY A 25 -15.04 -19.33 3.23
C GLY A 25 -14.62 -18.44 4.40
N VAL A 26 -14.26 -17.19 4.15
CA VAL A 26 -13.93 -16.20 5.18
C VAL A 26 -14.86 -14.99 5.10
N ASN A 27 -14.98 -14.23 6.19
CA ASN A 27 -15.80 -13.01 6.18
C ASN A 27 -15.05 -11.87 5.49
N ALA A 28 -15.74 -11.18 4.60
CA ALA A 28 -15.25 -9.96 3.97
C ALA A 28 -16.35 -8.89 3.95
N LYS A 29 -15.97 -7.62 4.03
CA LYS A 29 -16.89 -6.49 3.94
C LYS A 29 -16.18 -5.26 3.34
N ALA A 30 -16.90 -4.55 2.47
CA ALA A 30 -16.43 -3.32 1.86
C ALA A 30 -16.81 -2.09 2.73
N TYR A 31 -15.92 -1.11 2.81
CA TYR A 31 -16.12 0.15 3.53
C TYR A 31 -15.67 1.30 2.64
N GLN A 32 -16.57 2.23 2.39
CA GLN A 32 -16.22 3.44 1.65
C GLN A 32 -15.48 4.43 2.57
N CYS A 33 -14.26 4.79 2.19
CA CYS A 33 -13.46 5.73 2.94
C CYS A 33 -12.42 6.42 2.05
N ASN A 34 -12.38 7.74 2.08
CA ASN A 34 -11.24 8.49 1.58
C ASN A 34 -10.15 8.50 2.66
N VAL A 35 -9.04 7.80 2.42
CA VAL A 35 -7.94 7.67 3.40
C VAL A 35 -7.25 9.02 3.70
N ALA A 36 -7.36 10.01 2.83
CA ALA A 36 -6.86 11.37 3.08
C ALA A 36 -7.63 12.09 4.18
N ASP A 37 -8.90 11.69 4.45
CA ASP A 37 -9.74 12.24 5.51
C ASP A 37 -9.53 11.46 6.81
N SER A 38 -8.88 12.11 7.76
CA SER A 38 -8.58 11.51 9.07
C SER A 38 -9.83 11.20 9.91
N ALA A 39 -10.91 11.96 9.78
CA ALA A 39 -12.15 11.70 10.52
C ALA A 39 -12.85 10.47 9.94
N ALA A 40 -12.98 10.40 8.61
CA ALA A 40 -13.54 9.26 7.91
C ALA A 40 -12.75 7.96 8.21
N VAL A 41 -11.42 8.03 8.24
CA VAL A 41 -10.55 6.89 8.60
C VAL A 41 -10.84 6.39 10.02
N ASN A 42 -10.96 7.29 11.00
CA ASN A 42 -11.23 6.89 12.38
C ASN A 42 -12.59 6.19 12.51
N GLU A 43 -13.64 6.71 11.86
CA GLU A 43 -14.96 6.08 11.87
C GLU A 43 -14.94 4.73 11.14
N THR A 44 -14.23 4.62 10.03
CA THR A 44 -14.08 3.36 9.30
C THR A 44 -13.37 2.30 10.13
N VAL A 45 -12.26 2.64 10.80
CA VAL A 45 -11.51 1.69 11.66
C VAL A 45 -12.37 1.22 12.83
N LYS A 46 -13.21 2.10 13.40
CA LYS A 46 -14.19 1.71 14.44
C LYS A 46 -15.22 0.72 13.87
N ALA A 47 -15.79 1.01 12.68
CA ALA A 47 -16.76 0.14 12.03
C ALA A 47 -16.16 -1.24 11.73
N VAL A 48 -14.96 -1.30 11.16
CA VAL A 48 -14.22 -2.55 10.91
C VAL A 48 -14.03 -3.34 12.20
N THR A 49 -13.63 -2.66 13.28
CA THR A 49 -13.40 -3.31 14.58
C THR A 49 -14.69 -3.87 15.19
N ASN A 50 -15.81 -3.17 15.00
CA ASN A 50 -17.13 -3.64 15.46
C ASN A 50 -17.64 -4.84 14.66
N ASP A 51 -17.45 -4.82 13.33
CA ASP A 51 -18.02 -5.82 12.44
C ASP A 51 -17.16 -7.10 12.35
N LEU A 52 -15.84 -6.94 12.26
CA LEU A 52 -14.89 -8.03 11.99
C LEU A 52 -13.94 -8.33 13.15
N GLY A 53 -14.00 -7.55 14.22
CA GLY A 53 -13.14 -7.71 15.38
C GLY A 53 -11.81 -6.96 15.25
N LYS A 54 -10.84 -7.38 16.04
CA LYS A 54 -9.54 -6.70 16.12
C LYS A 54 -8.76 -6.78 14.81
N ILE A 55 -8.16 -5.67 14.44
CA ILE A 55 -7.28 -5.61 13.27
C ILE A 55 -5.91 -6.22 13.62
N ASP A 56 -5.49 -7.20 12.86
CA ASP A 56 -4.21 -7.89 13.01
C ASP A 56 -3.18 -7.44 11.98
N ILE A 57 -3.66 -7.15 10.78
CA ILE A 57 -2.84 -6.79 9.64
C ILE A 57 -3.43 -5.54 9.00
N LEU A 58 -2.58 -4.57 8.71
CA LEU A 58 -2.91 -3.36 7.96
C LEU A 58 -2.07 -3.32 6.69
N VAL A 59 -2.73 -3.32 5.53
CA VAL A 59 -2.09 -3.12 4.22
C VAL A 59 -2.50 -1.75 3.68
N ASN A 60 -1.56 -0.83 3.61
CA ASN A 60 -1.75 0.49 3.01
C ASN A 60 -1.42 0.41 1.51
N ASN A 61 -2.44 0.09 0.72
CA ASN A 61 -2.33 -0.04 -0.74
C ASN A 61 -2.92 1.16 -1.50
N ALA A 62 -3.82 1.92 -0.89
CA ALA A 62 -4.45 3.07 -1.53
C ALA A 62 -3.41 4.05 -2.09
N GLY A 63 -3.59 4.44 -3.34
CA GLY A 63 -2.69 5.36 -4.00
C GLY A 63 -3.23 5.81 -5.35
N ILE A 64 -2.82 7.01 -5.74
CA ILE A 64 -3.14 7.63 -7.03
C ILE A 64 -1.86 8.16 -7.68
N THR A 65 -1.92 8.37 -8.98
CA THR A 65 -0.92 9.11 -9.77
C THR A 65 -1.57 10.36 -10.37
N ARG A 66 -0.77 11.41 -10.54
CA ARG A 66 -1.09 12.62 -11.29
C ARG A 66 0.19 13.05 -11.97
N ASP A 67 0.53 12.34 -13.06
CA ASP A 67 1.81 12.48 -13.73
C ASP A 67 1.87 13.77 -14.55
N GLY A 68 3.03 14.40 -14.53
CA GLY A 68 3.31 15.62 -15.27
C GLY A 68 4.74 16.10 -15.02
N LEU A 69 5.36 16.72 -16.02
CA LEU A 69 6.67 17.34 -15.80
C LEU A 69 6.56 18.44 -14.74
N MET A 70 7.58 18.58 -13.89
CA MET A 70 7.58 19.51 -12.75
C MET A 70 7.18 20.94 -13.13
N LEU A 71 7.62 21.43 -14.29
CA LEU A 71 7.26 22.77 -14.78
C LEU A 71 5.74 22.96 -15.02
N ARG A 72 5.01 21.88 -15.27
CA ARG A 72 3.57 21.89 -15.59
C ARG A 72 2.72 21.22 -14.53
N MET A 73 3.34 20.69 -13.49
CA MET A 73 2.63 20.04 -12.38
C MET A 73 1.89 21.10 -11.57
N LYS A 74 0.61 20.89 -11.36
CA LYS A 74 -0.21 21.79 -10.56
C LYS A 74 -0.07 21.45 -9.07
N ASP A 75 -0.18 22.46 -8.21
CA ASP A 75 -0.12 22.28 -6.76
C ASP A 75 -1.22 21.31 -6.27
N GLU A 76 -2.42 21.40 -6.86
CA GLU A 76 -3.53 20.52 -6.51
C GLU A 76 -3.25 19.06 -6.86
N ASP A 77 -2.52 18.78 -7.96
CA ASP A 77 -2.12 17.42 -8.33
C ASP A 77 -1.02 16.89 -7.40
N PHE A 78 -0.10 17.76 -7.00
CA PHE A 78 0.94 17.43 -6.01
C PHE A 78 0.31 17.09 -4.66
N ASP A 79 -0.54 17.96 -4.14
CA ASP A 79 -1.20 17.79 -2.85
C ASP A 79 -2.11 16.56 -2.82
N ALA A 80 -2.90 16.34 -3.86
CA ALA A 80 -3.79 15.17 -3.95
C ALA A 80 -3.02 13.85 -3.86
N VAL A 81 -1.85 13.77 -4.52
CA VAL A 81 -1.00 12.58 -4.48
C VAL A 81 -0.38 12.39 -3.09
N LEU A 82 0.13 13.44 -2.47
CA LEU A 82 0.68 13.36 -1.12
C LEU A 82 -0.39 13.04 -0.08
N ASP A 83 -1.54 13.66 -0.17
CA ASP A 83 -2.65 13.44 0.76
C ASP A 83 -3.17 12.00 0.68
N THR A 84 -3.31 11.44 -0.52
CA THR A 84 -3.79 10.06 -0.67
C THR A 84 -2.70 9.04 -0.29
N ASN A 85 -1.52 9.15 -0.91
CA ASN A 85 -0.51 8.10 -0.85
C ASN A 85 0.25 8.09 0.48
N LEU A 86 0.61 9.27 1.00
CA LEU A 86 1.45 9.38 2.20
C LEU A 86 0.61 9.66 3.45
N LYS A 87 -0.18 10.73 3.43
CA LYS A 87 -1.02 11.10 4.58
C LYS A 87 -2.11 10.06 4.82
N GLY A 88 -2.66 9.44 3.76
CA GLY A 88 -3.59 8.32 3.87
C GLY A 88 -3.01 7.13 4.64
N ALA A 89 -1.79 6.70 4.28
CA ALA A 89 -1.08 5.65 5.00
C ALA A 89 -0.84 6.04 6.48
N PHE A 90 -0.40 7.28 6.74
CA PHE A 90 -0.24 7.81 8.09
C PHE A 90 -1.55 7.78 8.88
N ASN A 91 -2.68 8.22 8.30
CA ASN A 91 -3.98 8.23 8.96
C ASN A 91 -4.41 6.81 9.36
N MET A 92 -4.31 5.84 8.44
CA MET A 92 -4.67 4.45 8.68
C MET A 92 -3.80 3.82 9.78
N ILE A 93 -2.47 4.04 9.73
CA ILE A 93 -1.55 3.56 10.78
C ILE A 93 -1.96 4.16 12.12
N ARG A 94 -2.16 5.48 12.20
CA ARG A 94 -2.51 6.18 13.44
C ARG A 94 -3.84 5.70 14.02
N ALA A 95 -4.84 5.45 13.18
CA ALA A 95 -6.14 4.95 13.63
C ALA A 95 -6.06 3.52 14.22
N CYS A 96 -5.18 2.66 13.67
CA CYS A 96 -4.96 1.29 14.15
C CYS A 96 -3.95 1.20 15.32
N TYR A 97 -3.15 2.25 15.54
CA TYR A 97 -1.97 2.26 16.41
C TYR A 97 -2.23 1.74 17.83
N SER A 98 -3.25 2.30 18.50
CA SER A 98 -3.60 1.91 19.86
C SER A 98 -4.11 0.47 19.96
N GLY A 99 -4.77 -0.03 18.92
CA GLY A 99 -5.23 -1.42 18.82
C GLY A 99 -4.04 -2.40 18.79
N PHE A 100 -3.07 -2.15 17.95
CA PHE A 100 -1.83 -2.94 17.86
C PHE A 100 -1.04 -2.94 19.18
N ILE A 101 -0.87 -1.76 19.82
CA ILE A 101 -0.14 -1.66 21.09
C ILE A 101 -0.84 -2.47 22.20
N ARG A 102 -2.16 -2.36 22.33
CA ARG A 102 -2.92 -3.12 23.35
C ARG A 102 -2.82 -4.63 23.14
N LYS A 103 -2.79 -5.06 21.88
CA LYS A 103 -2.67 -6.47 21.52
C LYS A 103 -1.24 -7.00 21.64
N LYS A 104 -0.22 -6.12 21.59
CA LYS A 104 1.21 -6.47 21.50
C LYS A 104 1.52 -7.39 20.31
N SER A 105 0.82 -7.18 19.21
CA SER A 105 0.98 -7.93 17.95
C SER A 105 0.35 -7.14 16.82
N GLY A 106 0.95 -7.17 15.65
CA GLY A 106 0.44 -6.55 14.43
C GLY A 106 1.42 -6.62 13.28
N ARG A 107 0.90 -6.51 12.07
CA ARG A 107 1.66 -6.43 10.83
C ARG A 107 1.19 -5.21 10.05
N ILE A 108 2.10 -4.32 9.72
CA ILE A 108 1.81 -3.14 8.88
C ILE A 108 2.64 -3.30 7.61
N ILE A 109 1.98 -3.30 6.47
CA ILE A 109 2.60 -3.41 5.16
C ILE A 109 2.19 -2.19 4.33
N ASN A 110 3.15 -1.39 3.94
CA ASN A 110 2.94 -0.20 3.13
C ASN A 110 3.36 -0.46 1.68
N ILE A 111 2.50 -0.16 0.72
CA ILE A 111 2.84 -0.28 -0.70
C ILE A 111 3.50 1.02 -1.15
N SER A 112 4.83 0.96 -1.30
CA SER A 112 5.66 2.02 -1.88
C SER A 112 5.75 1.86 -3.41
N SER A 113 6.91 2.11 -3.99
CA SER A 113 7.24 1.92 -5.41
C SER A 113 8.76 2.04 -5.59
N VAL A 114 9.29 1.44 -6.64
CA VAL A 114 10.67 1.74 -7.11
C VAL A 114 10.83 3.22 -7.45
N SER A 115 9.77 3.91 -7.92
CA SER A 115 9.79 5.36 -8.13
C SER A 115 10.08 6.14 -6.85
N GLY A 116 9.72 5.61 -5.67
CA GLY A 116 10.08 6.21 -4.38
C GLY A 116 11.55 5.96 -3.99
N ILE A 117 12.23 5.03 -4.64
CA ILE A 117 13.65 4.71 -4.40
C ILE A 117 14.54 5.44 -5.39
N MET A 118 14.21 5.37 -6.69
CA MET A 118 15.04 5.86 -7.79
C MET A 118 14.62 7.24 -8.31
N GLY A 119 13.39 7.67 -8.04
CA GLY A 119 12.75 8.75 -8.77
C GLY A 119 12.24 8.28 -10.14
N ASN A 120 11.35 9.06 -10.74
CA ASN A 120 10.90 8.87 -12.12
C ASN A 120 10.52 10.22 -12.72
N ALA A 121 11.02 10.49 -13.93
CA ALA A 121 10.70 11.73 -14.64
C ALA A 121 9.18 11.84 -14.87
N GLY A 122 8.60 13.02 -14.61
CA GLY A 122 7.15 13.23 -14.68
C GLY A 122 6.35 12.77 -13.47
N GLN A 123 7.01 12.20 -12.45
CA GLN A 123 6.36 11.68 -11.24
C GLN A 123 6.93 12.30 -9.95
N ALA A 124 7.26 13.60 -9.95
CA ALA A 124 7.86 14.24 -8.79
C ALA A 124 6.98 14.11 -7.52
N ASN A 125 5.66 14.31 -7.65
CA ASN A 125 4.68 14.11 -6.59
C ASN A 125 4.58 12.65 -6.14
N TYR A 126 4.43 11.72 -7.07
CA TYR A 126 4.31 10.30 -6.78
C TYR A 126 5.59 9.75 -6.14
N SER A 127 6.75 10.04 -6.72
CA SER A 127 8.05 9.61 -6.17
C SER A 127 8.27 10.18 -4.76
N ALA A 128 7.96 11.46 -4.53
CA ALA A 128 8.04 12.07 -3.21
C ALA A 128 7.10 11.38 -2.21
N SER A 129 5.86 11.10 -2.60
CA SER A 129 4.89 10.40 -1.75
C SER A 129 5.37 9.00 -1.38
N LYS A 130 5.88 8.23 -2.35
CA LYS A 130 6.34 6.84 -2.14
C LYS A 130 7.68 6.79 -1.37
N ALA A 131 8.56 7.76 -1.54
CA ALA A 131 9.74 7.94 -0.70
C ALA A 131 9.34 8.30 0.75
N GLY A 132 8.34 9.16 0.92
CA GLY A 132 7.78 9.49 2.23
C GLY A 132 7.20 8.27 2.95
N VAL A 133 6.52 7.37 2.24
CA VAL A 133 6.03 6.09 2.77
C VAL A 133 7.17 5.21 3.28
N ILE A 134 8.33 5.20 2.61
CA ILE A 134 9.54 4.48 3.09
C ILE A 134 10.03 5.07 4.41
N GLY A 135 10.12 6.39 4.51
CA GLY A 135 10.50 7.07 5.75
C GLY A 135 9.52 6.80 6.88
N LEU A 136 8.22 6.91 6.61
CA LEU A 136 7.14 6.58 7.55
C LEU A 136 7.25 5.12 8.05
N THR A 137 7.46 4.16 7.14
CA THR A 137 7.64 2.75 7.46
C THR A 137 8.76 2.54 8.49
N LYS A 138 9.93 3.12 8.24
CA LYS A 138 11.12 2.98 9.11
C LYS A 138 10.89 3.61 10.49
N SER A 139 10.23 4.76 10.55
CA SER A 139 9.91 5.43 11.80
C SER A 139 8.93 4.61 12.65
N VAL A 140 7.82 4.18 12.04
CA VAL A 140 6.80 3.36 12.71
C VAL A 140 7.38 2.00 13.16
N ALA A 141 8.25 1.39 12.35
CA ALA A 141 8.94 0.16 12.72
C ALA A 141 9.74 0.34 14.03
N ARG A 142 10.51 1.42 14.14
CA ARG A 142 11.30 1.72 15.36
C ARG A 142 10.42 1.97 16.58
N GLU A 143 9.30 2.68 16.41
CA GLU A 143 8.39 2.99 17.51
C GLU A 143 7.66 1.75 18.05
N LEU A 144 7.29 0.81 17.16
CA LEU A 144 6.41 -0.30 17.49
C LEU A 144 7.14 -1.64 17.74
N ALA A 145 8.41 -1.75 17.38
CA ALA A 145 9.18 -3.00 17.47
C ALA A 145 9.15 -3.62 18.90
N SER A 146 9.32 -2.80 19.94
CA SER A 146 9.27 -3.26 21.34
C SER A 146 7.91 -3.80 21.79
N ARG A 147 6.88 -3.62 20.95
CA ARG A 147 5.53 -4.12 21.18
C ARG A 147 5.20 -5.35 20.33
N GLY A 148 6.17 -5.96 19.66
CA GLY A 148 5.96 -7.12 18.80
C GLY A 148 5.20 -6.83 17.51
N ILE A 149 5.23 -5.58 17.03
CA ILE A 149 4.58 -5.14 15.81
C ILE A 149 5.65 -4.88 14.76
N THR A 150 5.46 -5.42 13.56
CA THR A 150 6.35 -5.14 12.42
C THR A 150 5.71 -4.13 11.47
N CYS A 151 6.53 -3.29 10.87
CA CYS A 151 6.12 -2.35 9.83
C CYS A 151 7.13 -2.41 8.69
N ASN A 152 6.69 -2.84 7.50
CA ASN A 152 7.54 -3.01 6.33
C ASN A 152 6.91 -2.35 5.11
N ALA A 153 7.69 -2.09 4.08
CA ALA A 153 7.24 -1.63 2.79
C ALA A 153 7.50 -2.67 1.70
N VAL A 154 6.61 -2.76 0.74
CA VAL A 154 6.85 -3.41 -0.55
C VAL A 154 7.02 -2.31 -1.58
N ALA A 155 8.05 -2.40 -2.41
CA ALA A 155 8.33 -1.47 -3.50
C ALA A 155 8.18 -2.20 -4.85
N PRO A 156 6.99 -2.17 -5.46
CA PRO A 156 6.76 -2.74 -6.78
C PRO A 156 7.54 -2.01 -7.87
N GLY A 157 8.00 -2.77 -8.88
CA GLY A 157 8.43 -2.24 -10.16
C GLY A 157 7.27 -2.00 -11.13
N PHE A 158 7.47 -2.31 -12.42
CA PHE A 158 6.39 -2.28 -13.42
C PHE A 158 5.52 -3.52 -13.29
N ILE A 159 4.28 -3.33 -12.89
CA ILE A 159 3.28 -4.39 -12.66
C ILE A 159 2.13 -4.22 -13.65
N GLN A 160 1.67 -5.31 -14.24
CA GLN A 160 0.50 -5.36 -15.13
C GLN A 160 -0.76 -5.01 -14.33
N THR A 161 -1.29 -3.81 -14.53
CA THR A 161 -2.49 -3.28 -13.88
C THR A 161 -3.19 -2.32 -14.83
N ASP A 162 -4.41 -1.92 -14.53
CA ASP A 162 -5.14 -0.86 -15.28
C ASP A 162 -4.27 0.40 -15.47
N MET A 163 -3.35 0.70 -14.55
CA MET A 163 -2.45 1.87 -14.64
C MET A 163 -1.32 1.71 -15.67
N THR A 164 -1.00 0.47 -16.05
CA THR A 164 0.11 0.13 -16.97
C THR A 164 -0.36 -0.53 -18.26
N GLU A 165 -1.66 -0.67 -18.46
CA GLU A 165 -2.27 -1.36 -19.61
C GLU A 165 -1.86 -0.77 -20.97
N ASN A 166 -1.56 0.53 -21.01
CA ASN A 166 -1.11 1.24 -22.20
C ASN A 166 0.39 1.03 -22.54
N LEU A 167 1.13 0.32 -21.70
CA LEU A 167 2.53 0.00 -21.88
C LEU A 167 2.69 -1.30 -22.69
N GLY A 168 2.27 -1.36 -23.95
CA GLY A 168 2.31 -2.59 -24.77
C GLY A 168 3.60 -3.42 -24.66
N ASP A 169 3.54 -4.69 -25.09
CA ASP A 169 4.64 -5.69 -24.96
C ASP A 169 5.98 -5.27 -25.59
N ASN A 170 5.99 -4.28 -26.46
CA ASN A 170 7.19 -3.72 -27.10
C ASN A 170 7.72 -2.45 -26.42
N ASN A 171 7.34 -2.17 -25.18
CA ASN A 171 7.78 -0.98 -24.48
C ASN A 171 9.29 -1.05 -24.17
N PRO A 172 10.09 -0.03 -24.55
CA PRO A 172 11.52 0.02 -24.24
C PRO A 172 11.85 -0.10 -22.74
N LEU A 173 10.90 0.23 -21.84
CA LEU A 173 11.06 0.06 -20.40
C LEU A 173 11.25 -1.40 -19.99
N LEU A 174 10.71 -2.37 -20.76
CA LEU A 174 10.91 -3.79 -20.48
C LEU A 174 12.38 -4.18 -20.59
N ASN A 175 13.14 -3.52 -21.47
CA ASN A 175 14.58 -3.74 -21.63
C ASN A 175 15.39 -3.32 -20.39
N SER A 176 14.83 -2.48 -19.53
CA SER A 176 15.46 -2.04 -18.27
C SER A 176 15.20 -3.00 -17.10
N ILE A 177 14.31 -3.97 -17.28
CA ILE A 177 13.99 -4.96 -16.23
C ILE A 177 14.87 -6.20 -16.45
N PRO A 178 15.81 -6.53 -15.57
CA PRO A 178 16.70 -7.70 -15.74
C PRO A 178 15.97 -9.03 -15.95
N LEU A 179 14.79 -9.24 -15.32
CA LEU A 179 13.96 -10.43 -15.56
C LEU A 179 13.21 -10.40 -16.91
N GLY A 180 13.30 -9.33 -17.70
CA GLY A 180 12.76 -9.23 -19.06
C GLY A 180 11.24 -9.26 -19.15
N ARG A 181 10.52 -9.09 -18.05
CA ARG A 181 9.05 -9.08 -18.03
C ARG A 181 8.52 -8.11 -16.97
N MET A 182 7.31 -7.64 -17.17
CA MET A 182 6.55 -6.99 -16.09
C MET A 182 6.19 -8.00 -14.99
N GLY A 183 6.09 -7.52 -13.77
CA GLY A 183 5.49 -8.29 -12.68
C GLY A 183 3.97 -8.39 -12.85
N LYS A 184 3.37 -9.33 -12.12
CA LYS A 184 1.92 -9.47 -12.02
C LYS A 184 1.45 -9.02 -10.64
N PRO A 185 0.17 -8.66 -10.45
CA PRO A 185 -0.38 -8.35 -9.13
C PRO A 185 -0.11 -9.47 -8.11
N GLU A 186 -0.11 -10.73 -8.54
CA GLU A 186 0.18 -11.90 -7.71
C GLU A 186 1.61 -11.92 -7.17
N ASP A 187 2.59 -11.39 -7.93
CA ASP A 187 3.97 -11.26 -7.45
C ASP A 187 4.05 -10.33 -6.23
N ILE A 188 3.25 -9.24 -6.24
CA ILE A 188 3.15 -8.31 -5.12
C ILE A 188 2.35 -8.92 -3.96
N ALA A 189 1.23 -9.57 -4.26
CA ALA A 189 0.38 -10.21 -3.26
C ALA A 189 1.14 -11.27 -2.47
N ALA A 190 1.99 -12.05 -3.13
CA ALA A 190 2.84 -13.05 -2.47
C ALA A 190 3.83 -12.42 -1.48
N ALA A 191 4.46 -11.30 -1.85
CA ALA A 191 5.36 -10.55 -0.96
C ALA A 191 4.61 -9.97 0.25
N VAL A 192 3.41 -9.40 0.02
CA VAL A 192 2.54 -8.89 1.09
C VAL A 192 2.11 -10.02 2.02
N ALA A 193 1.68 -11.15 1.49
CA ALA A 193 1.27 -12.31 2.29
C ALA A 193 2.44 -12.86 3.13
N PHE A 194 3.65 -12.92 2.58
CA PHE A 194 4.86 -13.29 3.33
C PHE A 194 5.11 -12.33 4.49
N LEU A 195 5.13 -11.01 4.25
CA LEU A 195 5.37 -10.01 5.29
C LEU A 195 4.24 -9.97 6.35
N ALA A 196 3.03 -10.37 6.00
CA ALA A 196 1.89 -10.49 6.90
C ALA A 196 1.94 -11.77 7.77
N SER A 197 2.74 -12.76 7.39
CA SER A 197 2.83 -14.06 8.07
C SER A 197 3.78 -14.04 9.28
N ASP A 198 3.72 -15.12 10.07
CA ASP A 198 4.65 -15.35 11.18
C ASP A 198 6.08 -15.66 10.70
N SER A 199 6.25 -16.11 9.46
CA SER A 199 7.57 -16.33 8.85
C SER A 199 8.38 -15.03 8.71
N ALA A 200 7.73 -13.87 8.71
CA ALA A 200 8.36 -12.55 8.66
C ALA A 200 8.42 -11.86 10.04
N ALA A 201 8.20 -12.58 11.14
CA ALA A 201 8.10 -11.98 12.48
C ALA A 201 9.37 -11.22 12.93
N TYR A 202 10.54 -11.53 12.34
CA TYR A 202 11.81 -10.85 12.65
C TYR A 202 12.23 -9.81 11.60
N ILE A 203 11.31 -9.46 10.67
CA ILE A 203 11.55 -8.47 9.61
C ILE A 203 10.74 -7.22 9.95
N THR A 204 11.41 -6.10 10.20
CA THR A 204 10.77 -4.80 10.44
C THR A 204 11.65 -3.64 9.96
N GLY A 205 11.02 -2.61 9.40
CA GLY A 205 11.69 -1.45 8.82
C GLY A 205 12.27 -1.71 7.42
N GLU A 206 11.99 -2.88 6.83
CA GLU A 206 12.51 -3.29 5.52
C GLU A 206 11.70 -2.70 4.36
N VAL A 207 12.37 -2.50 3.24
CA VAL A 207 11.78 -2.11 1.95
C VAL A 207 12.05 -3.22 0.94
N LEU A 208 11.11 -4.14 0.84
CA LEU A 208 11.23 -5.29 -0.07
C LEU A 208 10.91 -4.86 -1.50
N LYS A 209 11.92 -4.81 -2.35
CA LYS A 209 11.73 -4.57 -3.80
C LYS A 209 11.15 -5.81 -4.46
N VAL A 210 10.09 -5.64 -5.25
CA VAL A 210 9.49 -6.68 -6.09
C VAL A 210 9.37 -6.10 -7.49
N ASP A 211 10.48 -6.07 -8.21
CA ASP A 211 10.69 -5.19 -9.36
C ASP A 211 11.42 -5.85 -10.54
N GLY A 212 11.69 -7.15 -10.45
CA GLY A 212 12.42 -7.87 -11.48
C GLY A 212 13.89 -7.44 -11.63
N GLY A 213 14.45 -6.76 -10.62
CA GLY A 213 15.81 -6.23 -10.62
C GLY A 213 15.94 -4.81 -11.19
N LEU A 214 14.82 -4.10 -11.40
CA LEU A 214 14.82 -2.76 -12.01
C LEU A 214 15.63 -1.73 -11.17
N ALA A 215 15.60 -1.84 -9.85
CA ALA A 215 16.22 -0.91 -8.93
C ALA A 215 17.44 -1.52 -8.19
N ILE A 216 18.31 -2.20 -8.93
CA ILE A 216 19.60 -2.70 -8.42
C ILE A 216 20.75 -1.78 -8.79
#